data_a550159b443f797d1d7b4e23e29aa730
#
_entry.id   a550159b443f797d1d7b4e23e29aa730
#
_cell.length_a   1.000
_cell.length_b   1.000
_cell.length_c   1.000
_cell.angle_alpha   90.00
_cell.angle_beta   90.00
_cell.angle_gamma   90.00
#
_symmetry.space_group_name_H-M   'P 1'
#
loop_
_entity.id
_entity.type
_entity.pdbx_description
1 polymer ?
#
loop_
_entity_poly.entity_id
_entity_poly.type
_entity_poly.pdbx_seq_one_letter_code
_entity_poly.pdbx_strand_id
1 'polypeptide(L)'
;MNGNLILLNDHHFVLSVNFGASIFTIPDMDSEKIRIGFLGAGGIARSHAFALNSLKYFYSAVPEIELEAVCSARKESSNSFAVKFGFRKSLTLEEFKSNTKINTVLILGPNKVHFAHLKLALEMPSVTRIYLEKPVCSNLEEEMEMAQLAVNSGKQIQVGFQYLQTASVREALDFWHSGKLGNPIHFDLKYYHGDYLQKSYRDKRQTRLTPAPDGGAMADLGSHGISLLMAFLGENLQITSAVQAGRFADVPDDSDLFSLLSLVQPENFAAGTMSASRISSGTGDLVSLEIYAEKGMLRYSSHSVDYFEYYLEETGQWTRHIVGSNYTPITSFPSGHVPPGWLRSMIHAHYIFLGGNDPKAFMPDLKHGLAVQRIVRETAKYLKNYRDLIQDNGKK
;
A
#
# COMPACT_ATOMS: atom_id res chain seq x y z
N MET A 1 5.38 33.90 -14.85
CA MET A 1 6.14 33.10 -13.89
C MET A 1 7.35 32.58 -14.63
N ASN A 2 8.52 33.09 -14.33
CA ASN A 2 9.71 32.91 -15.17
C ASN A 2 10.51 31.72 -14.66
N GLY A 3 10.55 30.64 -15.43
CA GLY A 3 11.49 29.55 -15.23
C GLY A 3 12.78 29.86 -16.00
N ASN A 4 13.90 29.95 -15.30
CA ASN A 4 15.21 30.12 -15.92
C ASN A 4 15.71 28.76 -16.43
N LEU A 5 15.95 28.69 -17.73
CA LEU A 5 16.58 27.55 -18.39
C LEU A 5 18.10 27.72 -18.22
N ILE A 6 18.76 26.84 -17.54
CA ILE A 6 20.22 26.75 -17.50
C ILE A 6 20.63 25.60 -18.40
N LEU A 7 21.26 25.94 -19.54
CA LEU A 7 21.91 24.98 -20.42
C LEU A 7 23.31 24.64 -19.86
N LEU A 8 23.49 23.42 -19.42
CA LEU A 8 24.79 22.84 -19.18
C LEU A 8 25.01 21.74 -20.24
N ASN A 9 26.15 21.81 -20.88
CA ASN A 9 26.57 21.01 -22.05
C ASN A 9 26.15 19.55 -22.05
N ASP A 10 25.65 19.16 -23.24
CA ASP A 10 25.52 17.82 -23.78
C ASP A 10 24.99 16.69 -22.90
N HIS A 11 23.72 16.35 -23.14
CA HIS A 11 22.96 15.13 -22.75
C HIS A 11 22.26 15.00 -21.42
N HIS A 12 21.96 16.06 -20.67
CA HIS A 12 21.06 15.94 -19.50
C HIS A 12 19.99 17.03 -19.48
N PHE A 13 18.71 16.62 -19.57
CA PHE A 13 17.58 17.48 -19.29
C PHE A 13 17.19 17.38 -17.80
N VAL A 14 17.27 18.48 -17.07
CA VAL A 14 16.75 18.57 -15.69
C VAL A 14 15.56 19.49 -15.70
N LEU A 15 14.38 18.95 -15.41
CA LEU A 15 13.18 19.73 -15.09
C LEU A 15 13.11 19.89 -13.57
N SER A 16 13.36 21.09 -13.05
CA SER A 16 13.14 21.39 -11.64
C SER A 16 11.76 21.99 -11.44
N VAL A 17 10.87 21.27 -10.77
CA VAL A 17 9.64 21.82 -10.19
C VAL A 17 9.83 21.83 -8.68
N ASN A 18 9.87 23.05 -8.13
CA ASN A 18 10.07 23.27 -6.68
C ASN A 18 8.75 23.02 -5.93
N PHE A 19 8.54 21.79 -5.50
CA PHE A 19 7.71 21.44 -4.35
C PHE A 19 8.58 20.59 -3.46
N GLY A 20 9.00 21.04 -2.31
CA GLY A 20 9.77 20.42 -1.26
C GLY A 20 10.12 18.92 -1.31
N ALA A 21 10.29 18.35 -2.48
CA ALA A 21 10.62 16.98 -2.75
C ALA A 21 12.08 16.89 -3.20
N SER A 22 12.79 15.94 -2.64
CA SER A 22 14.15 15.58 -3.04
C SER A 22 14.22 15.39 -4.56
N ILE A 23 15.21 16.02 -5.19
CA ILE A 23 15.48 15.83 -6.63
C ILE A 23 15.93 14.39 -6.82
N PHE A 24 15.05 13.53 -7.33
CA PHE A 24 15.45 12.22 -7.83
C PHE A 24 15.96 12.40 -9.25
N THR A 25 17.26 12.23 -9.46
CA THR A 25 17.80 12.01 -10.80
C THR A 25 17.29 10.66 -11.30
N ILE A 26 16.52 10.68 -12.40
CA ILE A 26 16.11 9.45 -13.09
C ILE A 26 17.38 8.83 -13.65
N PRO A 27 17.75 7.60 -13.24
CA PRO A 27 18.88 6.90 -13.87
C PRO A 27 18.57 6.67 -15.35
N ASP A 28 19.60 6.81 -16.18
CA ASP A 28 19.55 6.47 -17.60
C ASP A 28 19.02 5.02 -17.76
N MET A 29 17.88 4.84 -18.40
CA MET A 29 17.20 3.53 -18.52
C MET A 29 17.98 2.52 -19.40
N ASP A 30 19.09 2.91 -19.99
CA ASP A 30 19.79 2.11 -21.00
C ASP A 30 20.95 1.24 -20.46
N SER A 31 21.26 1.23 -19.16
CA SER A 31 22.54 0.62 -18.74
C SER A 31 22.53 -0.45 -17.67
N GLU A 32 21.50 -0.62 -16.84
CA GLU A 32 21.60 -1.61 -15.75
C GLU A 32 20.45 -2.61 -15.72
N LYS A 33 20.79 -3.90 -15.93
CA LYS A 33 19.88 -5.02 -15.73
C LYS A 33 19.40 -5.10 -14.29
N ILE A 34 18.08 -5.07 -14.08
CA ILE A 34 17.47 -5.19 -12.76
C ILE A 34 17.43 -6.65 -12.34
N ARG A 35 18.20 -6.98 -11.31
CA ARG A 35 18.28 -8.31 -10.72
C ARG A 35 17.56 -8.35 -9.39
N ILE A 36 16.44 -9.05 -9.39
CA ILE A 36 15.46 -9.04 -8.30
C ILE A 36 15.63 -10.24 -7.39
N GLY A 37 15.74 -9.98 -6.08
CA GLY A 37 15.66 -10.97 -5.03
C GLY A 37 14.37 -10.85 -4.21
N PHE A 38 13.70 -11.99 -3.93
CA PHE A 38 12.53 -12.04 -3.06
C PHE A 38 12.90 -12.59 -1.68
N LEU A 39 12.55 -11.87 -0.64
CA LEU A 39 12.53 -12.34 0.75
C LEU A 39 11.09 -12.69 1.15
N GLY A 40 10.69 -13.91 0.82
CA GLY A 40 9.35 -14.46 0.99
C GLY A 40 8.84 -15.17 -0.27
N ALA A 41 8.16 -16.31 -0.08
CA ALA A 41 7.59 -17.14 -1.14
C ALA A 41 6.11 -17.47 -0.86
N GLY A 42 5.40 -16.54 -0.19
CA GLY A 42 4.01 -16.69 0.22
C GLY A 42 2.99 -16.31 -0.87
N GLY A 43 1.74 -16.11 -0.43
CA GLY A 43 0.63 -15.74 -1.32
C GLY A 43 0.90 -14.44 -2.07
N ILE A 44 1.28 -13.38 -1.35
CA ILE A 44 1.54 -12.07 -1.96
C ILE A 44 2.73 -12.12 -2.93
N ALA A 45 3.76 -12.92 -2.66
CA ALA A 45 4.90 -13.08 -3.56
C ALA A 45 4.51 -13.60 -4.95
N ARG A 46 3.43 -14.41 -5.04
CA ARG A 46 2.90 -14.88 -6.33
C ARG A 46 2.39 -13.71 -7.17
N SER A 47 1.69 -12.77 -6.54
CA SER A 47 1.15 -11.58 -7.21
C SER A 47 2.26 -10.67 -7.69
N HIS A 48 3.32 -10.47 -6.88
CA HIS A 48 4.50 -9.71 -7.31
C HIS A 48 5.24 -10.39 -8.46
N ALA A 49 5.45 -11.70 -8.40
CA ALA A 49 6.08 -12.44 -9.49
C ALA A 49 5.26 -12.34 -10.79
N PHE A 50 3.93 -12.46 -10.71
CA PHE A 50 3.04 -12.23 -11.83
C PHE A 50 3.16 -10.80 -12.38
N ALA A 51 3.11 -9.80 -11.51
CA ALA A 51 3.19 -8.40 -11.91
C ALA A 51 4.49 -8.08 -12.65
N LEU A 52 5.63 -8.51 -12.10
CA LEU A 52 6.96 -8.30 -12.72
C LEU A 52 7.07 -9.00 -14.08
N ASN A 53 6.64 -10.25 -14.18
CA ASN A 53 6.63 -10.98 -15.45
C ASN A 53 5.68 -10.38 -16.49
N SER A 54 4.67 -9.63 -16.06
CA SER A 54 3.64 -9.04 -16.92
C SER A 54 4.01 -7.66 -17.45
N LEU A 55 5.00 -6.98 -16.89
CA LEU A 55 5.37 -5.60 -17.26
C LEU A 55 5.54 -5.42 -18.78
N LYS A 56 6.26 -6.32 -19.42
CA LYS A 56 6.54 -6.31 -20.87
C LYS A 56 5.29 -6.38 -21.77
N TYR A 57 4.14 -6.81 -21.24
CA TYR A 57 2.88 -6.86 -21.99
C TYR A 57 2.09 -5.55 -21.90
N PHE A 58 2.39 -4.71 -20.91
CA PHE A 58 1.67 -3.49 -20.66
C PHE A 58 2.46 -2.23 -21.02
N TYR A 59 3.79 -2.33 -21.07
CA TYR A 59 4.66 -1.18 -21.31
C TYR A 59 5.68 -1.49 -22.41
N SER A 60 5.85 -0.55 -23.34
CA SER A 60 6.80 -0.68 -24.44
C SER A 60 8.25 -0.46 -24.00
N ALA A 61 8.44 0.32 -22.95
CA ALA A 61 9.75 0.59 -22.37
C ALA A 61 9.80 0.08 -20.93
N VAL A 62 10.40 -1.07 -20.72
CA VAL A 62 10.69 -1.63 -19.39
C VAL A 62 12.14 -2.07 -19.35
N PRO A 63 12.83 -1.89 -18.22
CA PRO A 63 14.21 -2.37 -18.07
C PRO A 63 14.26 -3.89 -18.19
N GLU A 64 15.41 -4.44 -18.53
CA GLU A 64 15.62 -5.88 -18.52
C GLU A 64 15.55 -6.39 -17.08
N ILE A 65 14.57 -7.23 -16.77
CA ILE A 65 14.34 -7.79 -15.44
C ILE A 65 14.78 -9.25 -15.40
N GLU A 66 15.53 -9.58 -14.37
CA GLU A 66 15.93 -10.96 -14.05
C GLU A 66 15.48 -11.30 -12.62
N LEU A 67 14.68 -12.35 -12.45
CA LEU A 67 14.33 -12.91 -11.16
C LEU A 67 15.52 -13.75 -10.66
N GLU A 68 16.47 -13.11 -9.97
CA GLU A 68 17.76 -13.72 -9.60
C GLU A 68 17.59 -14.76 -8.52
N ALA A 69 16.92 -14.42 -7.40
CA ALA A 69 16.82 -15.33 -6.27
C ALA A 69 15.53 -15.18 -5.46
N VAL A 70 15.09 -16.27 -4.84
CA VAL A 70 14.05 -16.27 -3.82
C VAL A 70 14.54 -17.00 -2.56
N CYS A 71 14.24 -16.40 -1.40
CA CYS A 71 14.52 -16.97 -0.09
C CYS A 71 13.22 -17.07 0.72
N SER A 72 13.02 -18.15 1.44
CA SER A 72 11.95 -18.30 2.43
C SER A 72 12.38 -19.22 3.58
N ALA A 73 11.64 -19.16 4.69
CA ALA A 73 11.94 -19.96 5.88
C ALA A 73 11.95 -21.49 5.61
N ARG A 74 11.19 -21.94 4.62
CA ARG A 74 11.17 -23.36 4.20
C ARG A 74 11.78 -23.49 2.82
N LYS A 75 12.90 -24.21 2.73
CA LYS A 75 13.67 -24.37 1.49
C LYS A 75 12.86 -25.03 0.36
N GLU A 76 12.01 -26.01 0.69
CA GLU A 76 11.12 -26.67 -0.26
C GLU A 76 10.14 -25.68 -0.89
N SER A 77 9.63 -24.74 -0.08
CA SER A 77 8.71 -23.71 -0.58
C SER A 77 9.42 -22.74 -1.53
N SER A 78 10.65 -22.31 -1.20
CA SER A 78 11.39 -21.41 -2.09
C SER A 78 11.89 -22.12 -3.35
N ASN A 79 12.28 -23.40 -3.27
CA ASN A 79 12.63 -24.20 -4.45
C ASN A 79 11.45 -24.32 -5.42
N SER A 80 10.29 -24.75 -4.92
CA SER A 80 9.07 -24.88 -5.74
C SER A 80 8.64 -23.54 -6.32
N PHE A 81 8.78 -22.46 -5.54
CA PHE A 81 8.48 -21.12 -5.98
C PHE A 81 9.43 -20.64 -7.09
N ALA A 82 10.74 -20.89 -6.93
CA ALA A 82 11.75 -20.54 -7.92
C ALA A 82 11.45 -21.19 -9.28
N VAL A 83 11.22 -22.48 -9.30
CA VAL A 83 10.89 -23.23 -10.52
C VAL A 83 9.60 -22.68 -11.16
N LYS A 84 8.55 -22.49 -10.35
CA LYS A 84 7.24 -22.09 -10.87
C LYS A 84 7.21 -20.67 -11.46
N PHE A 85 7.97 -19.73 -10.90
CA PHE A 85 7.91 -18.32 -11.27
C PHE A 85 9.14 -17.81 -12.01
N GLY A 86 10.10 -18.69 -12.34
CA GLY A 86 11.24 -18.37 -13.20
C GLY A 86 12.41 -17.69 -12.47
N PHE A 87 12.57 -17.92 -11.17
CA PHE A 87 13.78 -17.49 -10.46
C PHE A 87 14.97 -18.38 -10.80
N ARG A 88 16.13 -17.78 -10.94
CA ARG A 88 17.37 -18.54 -11.20
C ARG A 88 17.79 -19.44 -10.06
N LYS A 89 17.56 -18.99 -8.84
CA LYS A 89 18.03 -19.65 -7.63
C LYS A 89 17.01 -19.61 -6.48
N SER A 90 17.03 -20.65 -5.68
CA SER A 90 16.47 -20.62 -4.32
C SER A 90 17.66 -20.62 -3.35
N LEU A 91 17.73 -19.60 -2.49
CA LEU A 91 18.86 -19.36 -1.59
C LEU A 91 18.42 -19.45 -0.13
N THR A 92 19.35 -19.78 0.76
CA THR A 92 19.25 -19.52 2.19
C THR A 92 19.40 -18.01 2.45
N LEU A 93 19.08 -17.56 3.65
CA LEU A 93 19.20 -16.14 4.00
C LEU A 93 20.65 -15.65 3.93
N GLU A 94 21.61 -16.46 4.36
CA GLU A 94 23.03 -16.15 4.31
C GLU A 94 23.57 -16.09 2.86
N GLU A 95 23.18 -17.06 2.02
CA GLU A 95 23.51 -17.03 0.60
C GLU A 95 22.88 -15.83 -0.10
N PHE A 96 21.66 -15.42 0.30
CA PHE A 96 20.97 -14.25 -0.22
C PHE A 96 21.71 -12.96 0.15
N LYS A 97 22.08 -12.80 1.43
CA LYS A 97 22.85 -11.65 1.93
C LYS A 97 24.20 -11.49 1.19
N SER A 98 24.85 -12.60 0.88
CA SER A 98 26.14 -12.62 0.20
C SER A 98 26.06 -12.50 -1.32
N ASN A 99 24.86 -12.46 -1.89
CA ASN A 99 24.69 -12.40 -3.34
C ASN A 99 24.87 -10.98 -3.90
N THR A 100 26.01 -10.73 -4.51
CA THR A 100 26.38 -9.41 -5.07
C THR A 100 25.69 -9.08 -6.39
N LYS A 101 24.91 -10.01 -6.97
CA LYS A 101 24.18 -9.76 -8.23
C LYS A 101 22.83 -9.11 -7.98
N ILE A 102 22.22 -9.30 -6.82
CA ILE A 102 20.91 -8.72 -6.48
C ILE A 102 21.10 -7.22 -6.26
N ASN A 103 20.39 -6.39 -7.04
CA ASN A 103 20.37 -4.95 -6.89
C ASN A 103 19.00 -4.40 -6.49
N THR A 104 18.00 -5.25 -6.49
CA THR A 104 16.61 -4.91 -6.11
C THR A 104 16.05 -6.01 -5.23
N VAL A 105 15.53 -5.66 -4.04
CA VAL A 105 14.97 -6.61 -3.08
C VAL A 105 13.50 -6.34 -2.85
N LEU A 106 12.66 -7.39 -2.93
CA LEU A 106 11.27 -7.33 -2.49
C LEU A 106 11.11 -8.11 -1.18
N ILE A 107 10.65 -7.43 -0.13
CA ILE A 107 10.40 -7.98 1.20
C ILE A 107 8.93 -8.36 1.29
N LEU A 108 8.63 -9.65 1.22
CA LEU A 108 7.31 -10.23 1.00
C LEU A 108 6.95 -11.31 2.03
N GLY A 109 7.72 -11.37 3.11
CA GLY A 109 7.51 -12.29 4.23
C GLY A 109 6.34 -11.87 5.12
N PRO A 110 6.10 -12.60 6.21
CA PRO A 110 5.21 -12.15 7.29
C PRO A 110 5.74 -10.86 7.93
N ASN A 111 4.84 -9.98 8.39
CA ASN A 111 5.18 -8.69 8.98
C ASN A 111 6.31 -8.77 10.04
N LYS A 112 6.25 -9.74 10.93
CA LYS A 112 7.24 -9.95 12.00
C LYS A 112 8.71 -10.08 11.54
N VAL A 113 8.96 -10.28 10.24
CA VAL A 113 10.33 -10.36 9.68
C VAL A 113 10.66 -9.17 8.78
N HIS A 114 9.72 -8.25 8.55
CA HIS A 114 9.92 -7.11 7.66
C HIS A 114 11.10 -6.25 8.10
N PHE A 115 11.17 -5.91 9.38
CA PHE A 115 12.26 -5.11 9.92
C PHE A 115 13.63 -5.76 9.74
N ALA A 116 13.77 -7.03 10.14
CA ALA A 116 15.02 -7.75 9.98
C ALA A 116 15.44 -7.89 8.50
N HIS A 117 14.49 -8.14 7.62
CA HIS A 117 14.76 -8.22 6.18
C HIS A 117 15.09 -6.86 5.57
N LEU A 118 14.50 -5.77 6.07
CA LEU A 118 14.86 -4.42 5.65
C LEU A 118 16.30 -4.10 6.04
N LYS A 119 16.69 -4.35 7.28
CA LYS A 119 18.08 -4.17 7.74
C LYS A 119 19.06 -4.95 6.87
N LEU A 120 18.77 -6.23 6.61
CA LEU A 120 19.59 -7.05 5.71
C LEU A 120 19.73 -6.43 4.33
N ALA A 121 18.64 -5.99 3.71
CA ALA A 121 18.66 -5.39 2.38
C ALA A 121 19.43 -4.04 2.36
N LEU A 122 19.33 -3.27 3.45
CA LEU A 122 20.07 -2.02 3.60
C LEU A 122 21.58 -2.25 3.74
N GLU A 123 22.01 -3.35 4.36
CA GLU A 123 23.42 -3.74 4.50
C GLU A 123 24.04 -4.30 3.21
N MET A 124 23.25 -4.73 2.22
CA MET A 124 23.75 -5.26 0.96
C MET A 124 24.26 -4.13 0.04
N PRO A 125 25.57 -4.01 -0.26
CA PRO A 125 26.09 -2.88 -1.03
C PRO A 125 25.57 -2.82 -2.48
N SER A 126 25.25 -3.96 -3.08
CA SER A 126 24.71 -4.06 -4.44
C SER A 126 23.25 -3.61 -4.56
N VAL A 127 22.51 -3.58 -3.46
CA VAL A 127 21.07 -3.24 -3.45
C VAL A 127 20.90 -1.73 -3.50
N THR A 128 20.16 -1.24 -4.47
CA THR A 128 19.80 0.17 -4.63
C THR A 128 18.30 0.42 -4.45
N ARG A 129 17.47 -0.61 -4.65
CA ARG A 129 15.99 -0.51 -4.56
C ARG A 129 15.43 -1.58 -3.64
N ILE A 130 14.50 -1.17 -2.78
CA ILE A 130 13.81 -2.06 -1.85
C ILE A 130 12.30 -1.81 -1.95
N TYR A 131 11.54 -2.88 -2.20
CA TYR A 131 10.09 -2.88 -2.10
C TYR A 131 9.70 -3.61 -0.82
N LEU A 132 8.97 -2.93 0.06
CA LEU A 132 8.55 -3.46 1.36
C LEU A 132 7.04 -3.65 1.38
N GLU A 133 6.56 -4.87 1.62
CA GLU A 133 5.12 -5.09 1.81
C GLU A 133 4.61 -4.46 3.11
N LYS A 134 3.34 -4.09 3.08
CA LYS A 134 2.61 -3.62 4.26
C LYS A 134 2.18 -4.82 5.14
N PRO A 135 1.97 -4.64 6.45
CA PRO A 135 2.40 -3.51 7.29
C PRO A 135 3.92 -3.44 7.37
N VAL A 136 4.47 -2.24 7.52
CA VAL A 136 5.93 -2.04 7.40
C VAL A 136 6.72 -2.68 8.55
N CYS A 137 6.15 -2.74 9.76
CA CYS A 137 6.79 -3.29 10.95
C CYS A 137 5.75 -3.83 11.96
N SER A 138 6.21 -4.45 13.05
CA SER A 138 5.36 -5.14 14.02
C SER A 138 5.17 -4.39 15.34
N ASN A 139 6.06 -3.44 15.68
CA ASN A 139 6.02 -2.74 16.96
C ASN A 139 6.65 -1.34 16.86
N LEU A 140 6.53 -0.55 17.94
CA LEU A 140 6.99 0.83 17.99
C LEU A 140 8.51 0.97 17.92
N GLU A 141 9.26 0.04 18.48
CA GLU A 141 10.73 0.09 18.47
C GLU A 141 11.24 -0.07 17.04
N GLU A 142 10.71 -1.05 16.30
CA GLU A 142 11.00 -1.22 14.88
C GLU A 142 10.61 0.01 14.06
N GLU A 143 9.44 0.63 14.35
CA GLU A 143 8.96 1.85 13.67
C GLU A 143 9.96 3.00 13.83
N MET A 144 10.45 3.24 15.04
CA MET A 144 11.42 4.30 15.35
C MET A 144 12.78 4.04 14.68
N GLU A 145 13.28 2.80 14.71
CA GLU A 145 14.56 2.44 14.10
C GLU A 145 14.49 2.52 12.57
N MET A 146 13.38 2.06 11.95
CA MET A 146 13.16 2.18 10.51
C MET A 146 13.21 3.63 10.02
N ALA A 147 12.61 4.57 10.76
CA ALA A 147 12.63 5.97 10.41
C ALA A 147 14.07 6.53 10.31
N GLN A 148 14.93 6.12 11.24
CA GLN A 148 16.36 6.52 11.25
C GLN A 148 17.15 5.84 10.12
N LEU A 149 16.91 4.54 9.87
CA LEU A 149 17.60 3.78 8.84
C LEU A 149 17.27 4.30 7.43
N ALA A 150 16.02 4.68 7.19
CA ALA A 150 15.59 5.21 5.89
C ALA A 150 16.32 6.49 5.50
N VAL A 151 16.44 7.43 6.44
CA VAL A 151 17.10 8.74 6.20
C VAL A 151 18.56 8.57 5.78
N ASN A 152 19.24 7.56 6.32
CA ASN A 152 20.68 7.39 6.15
C ASN A 152 21.07 6.44 5.01
N SER A 153 20.11 5.72 4.42
CA SER A 153 20.45 4.61 3.51
C SER A 153 20.85 5.04 2.10
N GLY A 154 20.36 6.16 1.62
CA GLY A 154 20.51 6.57 0.21
C GLY A 154 19.86 5.61 -0.80
N LYS A 155 19.13 4.56 -0.36
CA LYS A 155 18.45 3.59 -1.20
C LYS A 155 17.00 3.99 -1.43
N GLN A 156 16.48 3.66 -2.60
CA GLN A 156 15.06 3.84 -2.90
C GLN A 156 14.24 2.78 -2.13
N ILE A 157 13.28 3.21 -1.33
CA ILE A 157 12.37 2.31 -0.60
C ILE A 157 10.94 2.69 -0.96
N GLN A 158 10.18 1.69 -1.44
CA GLN A 158 8.73 1.83 -1.72
C GLN A 158 7.94 0.84 -0.88
N VAL A 159 6.79 1.29 -0.37
CA VAL A 159 5.87 0.44 0.40
C VAL A 159 4.69 -0.03 -0.45
N GLY A 160 4.19 -1.24 -0.18
CA GLY A 160 3.20 -1.96 -0.96
C GLY A 160 1.76 -1.47 -0.82
N PHE A 161 1.48 -0.19 -1.07
CA PHE A 161 0.12 0.36 -1.12
C PHE A 161 -0.40 0.47 -2.56
N GLN A 162 -0.64 -0.66 -3.20
CA GLN A 162 -0.95 -0.74 -4.63
C GLN A 162 -2.24 -0.05 -5.05
N TYR A 163 -3.22 0.19 -4.15
CA TYR A 163 -4.44 0.92 -4.48
C TYR A 163 -4.18 2.35 -4.95
N LEU A 164 -3.10 2.98 -4.47
CA LEU A 164 -2.65 4.29 -4.94
C LEU A 164 -2.26 4.29 -6.43
N GLN A 165 -1.98 3.11 -7.00
CA GLN A 165 -1.61 2.95 -8.41
C GLN A 165 -2.78 2.55 -9.30
N THR A 166 -4.00 2.46 -8.77
CA THR A 166 -5.20 2.29 -9.58
C THR A 166 -5.40 3.53 -10.46
N ALA A 167 -5.65 3.35 -11.75
CA ALA A 167 -5.72 4.47 -12.70
C ALA A 167 -6.73 5.54 -12.28
N SER A 168 -7.92 5.14 -11.85
CA SER A 168 -8.94 6.07 -11.36
C SER A 168 -8.54 6.78 -10.06
N VAL A 169 -7.77 6.14 -9.18
CA VAL A 169 -7.25 6.80 -7.96
C VAL A 169 -6.19 7.84 -8.32
N ARG A 170 -5.26 7.52 -9.23
CA ARG A 170 -4.25 8.50 -9.68
C ARG A 170 -4.88 9.74 -10.32
N GLU A 171 -5.84 9.53 -11.22
CA GLU A 171 -6.57 10.64 -11.85
C GLU A 171 -7.42 11.42 -10.83
N ALA A 172 -8.02 10.73 -9.86
CA ALA A 172 -8.77 11.36 -8.78
C ALA A 172 -7.86 12.20 -7.86
N LEU A 173 -6.65 11.72 -7.56
CA LEU A 173 -5.64 12.47 -6.82
C LEU A 173 -5.19 13.73 -7.57
N ASP A 174 -4.90 13.62 -8.87
CA ASP A 174 -4.55 14.76 -9.71
C ASP A 174 -5.68 15.80 -9.74
N PHE A 175 -6.93 15.35 -9.92
CA PHE A 175 -8.09 16.22 -9.87
C PHE A 175 -8.28 16.88 -8.49
N TRP A 176 -8.14 16.12 -7.40
CA TRP A 176 -8.23 16.63 -6.04
C TRP A 176 -7.20 17.73 -5.77
N HIS A 177 -5.94 17.46 -6.09
CA HIS A 177 -4.85 18.40 -5.88
C HIS A 177 -4.88 19.61 -6.83
N SER A 178 -5.72 19.58 -7.86
CA SER A 178 -5.98 20.80 -8.67
C SER A 178 -6.69 21.92 -7.90
N GLY A 179 -7.23 21.63 -6.70
CA GLY A 179 -7.94 22.59 -5.84
C GLY A 179 -9.34 22.98 -6.34
N LYS A 180 -9.86 22.37 -7.39
CA LYS A 180 -11.18 22.70 -7.95
C LYS A 180 -12.33 22.49 -6.97
N LEU A 181 -12.21 21.52 -6.08
CA LEU A 181 -13.21 21.23 -5.05
C LEU A 181 -13.10 22.11 -3.80
N GLY A 182 -12.03 22.89 -3.64
CA GLY A 182 -11.76 23.66 -2.42
C GLY A 182 -11.22 22.78 -1.30
N ASN A 183 -11.30 23.27 -0.05
CA ASN A 183 -10.82 22.53 1.11
C ASN A 183 -11.75 21.38 1.49
N PRO A 184 -11.23 20.25 2.00
CA PRO A 184 -12.06 19.17 2.51
C PRO A 184 -12.85 19.62 3.74
N ILE A 185 -14.10 19.12 3.86
CA ILE A 185 -14.97 19.35 5.02
C ILE A 185 -15.13 18.06 5.81
N HIS A 186 -15.55 16.99 5.13
CA HIS A 186 -15.63 15.68 5.74
C HIS A 186 -15.39 14.55 4.74
N PHE A 187 -15.15 13.34 5.24
CA PHE A 187 -14.83 12.17 4.42
C PHE A 187 -15.37 10.89 5.03
N ASP A 188 -15.60 9.89 4.16
CA ASP A 188 -15.93 8.52 4.54
C ASP A 188 -15.13 7.54 3.69
N LEU A 189 -14.47 6.57 4.33
CA LEU A 189 -13.74 5.52 3.66
C LEU A 189 -14.09 4.15 4.24
N LYS A 190 -14.29 3.19 3.34
CA LYS A 190 -14.60 1.79 3.68
C LYS A 190 -13.67 0.85 2.93
N TYR A 191 -13.15 -0.16 3.64
CA TYR A 191 -12.57 -1.32 3.00
C TYR A 191 -13.17 -2.60 3.59
N TYR A 192 -13.99 -3.29 2.80
CA TYR A 192 -14.80 -4.40 3.25
C TYR A 192 -14.65 -5.64 2.39
N HIS A 193 -14.52 -6.81 3.05
CA HIS A 193 -14.78 -8.12 2.46
C HIS A 193 -15.45 -9.05 3.47
N GLY A 194 -15.87 -10.26 3.06
CA GLY A 194 -16.65 -11.18 3.88
C GLY A 194 -15.96 -12.51 4.20
N ASP A 195 -14.70 -12.70 3.86
CA ASP A 195 -14.01 -14.00 3.92
C ASP A 195 -14.01 -14.63 5.33
N TYR A 196 -13.88 -13.80 6.37
CA TYR A 196 -13.84 -14.24 7.75
C TYR A 196 -15.22 -14.60 8.34
N LEU A 197 -16.30 -14.48 7.58
CA LEU A 197 -17.59 -15.08 7.95
C LEU A 197 -17.52 -16.60 7.97
N GLN A 198 -16.68 -17.20 7.13
CA GLN A 198 -16.51 -18.64 7.10
C GLN A 198 -15.58 -19.12 8.22
N LYS A 199 -16.10 -20.03 9.08
CA LYS A 199 -15.31 -20.62 10.16
C LYS A 199 -14.01 -21.29 9.66
N SER A 200 -14.11 -22.07 8.58
CA SER A 200 -12.95 -22.75 7.99
C SER A 200 -11.86 -21.79 7.49
N TYR A 201 -12.21 -20.57 7.16
CA TYR A 201 -11.27 -19.52 6.79
C TYR A 201 -10.58 -18.93 8.04
N ARG A 202 -11.34 -18.69 9.13
CA ARG A 202 -10.81 -18.23 10.42
C ARG A 202 -9.86 -19.28 11.04
N ASP A 203 -10.25 -20.57 11.03
CA ASP A 203 -9.45 -21.66 11.57
C ASP A 203 -8.02 -21.71 10.97
N LYS A 204 -7.90 -21.45 9.69
CA LYS A 204 -6.61 -21.41 8.97
C LYS A 204 -5.78 -20.14 9.25
N ARG A 205 -6.35 -19.13 9.90
CA ARG A 205 -5.75 -17.79 10.06
C ARG A 205 -5.84 -17.26 11.48
N GLN A 206 -5.79 -18.12 12.46
CA GLN A 206 -5.92 -17.78 13.89
C GLN A 206 -4.96 -16.66 14.33
N THR A 207 -3.71 -16.67 13.84
CA THR A 207 -2.71 -15.66 14.16
C THR A 207 -2.99 -14.27 13.55
N ARG A 208 -4.01 -14.15 12.69
CA ARG A 208 -4.40 -12.91 12.03
C ARG A 208 -5.73 -12.36 12.54
N LEU A 209 -6.28 -12.92 13.61
CA LEU A 209 -7.57 -12.48 14.16
C LEU A 209 -7.42 -11.28 15.10
N THR A 210 -6.33 -11.22 15.85
CA THR A 210 -6.06 -10.18 16.84
C THR A 210 -5.21 -9.03 16.28
N PRO A 211 -5.31 -7.80 16.82
CA PRO A 211 -4.60 -6.63 16.32
C PRO A 211 -3.06 -6.78 16.32
N ALA A 212 -2.51 -7.43 17.32
CA ALA A 212 -1.05 -7.51 17.49
C ALA A 212 -0.51 -8.89 17.06
N PRO A 213 0.68 -8.95 16.44
CA PRO A 213 1.42 -7.86 15.78
C PRO A 213 1.02 -7.65 14.32
N ASP A 214 0.31 -8.60 13.69
CA ASP A 214 0.10 -8.67 12.24
C ASP A 214 -1.38 -8.80 11.86
N GLY A 215 -2.25 -8.82 12.84
CA GLY A 215 -3.63 -9.23 12.66
C GLY A 215 -4.62 -8.08 12.64
N GLY A 216 -5.87 -8.47 12.49
CA GLY A 216 -6.99 -7.57 12.55
C GLY A 216 -7.36 -6.94 11.21
N ALA A 217 -8.60 -6.46 11.16
CA ALA A 217 -9.14 -5.78 9.98
C ALA A 217 -8.39 -4.46 9.73
N MET A 218 -8.01 -3.74 10.79
CA MET A 218 -7.33 -2.46 10.68
C MET A 218 -5.93 -2.62 10.08
N ALA A 219 -5.12 -3.55 10.56
CA ALA A 219 -3.77 -3.77 10.03
C ALA A 219 -3.79 -4.28 8.58
N ASP A 220 -4.73 -5.16 8.25
CA ASP A 220 -4.77 -5.79 6.92
C ASP A 220 -5.46 -4.91 5.86
N LEU A 221 -6.64 -4.41 6.14
CA LEU A 221 -7.46 -3.63 5.21
C LEU A 221 -7.35 -2.14 5.50
N GLY A 222 -7.45 -1.77 6.77
CA GLY A 222 -7.41 -0.38 7.21
C GLY A 222 -6.14 0.35 6.79
N SER A 223 -5.00 -0.33 6.79
CA SER A 223 -3.73 0.25 6.34
C SER A 223 -3.80 0.78 4.89
N HIS A 224 -4.46 0.07 3.99
CA HIS A 224 -4.70 0.55 2.63
C HIS A 224 -5.64 1.76 2.59
N GLY A 225 -6.72 1.73 3.40
CA GLY A 225 -7.65 2.86 3.50
C GLY A 225 -6.99 4.12 4.06
N ILE A 226 -6.20 3.98 5.12
CA ILE A 226 -5.44 5.08 5.72
C ILE A 226 -4.42 5.64 4.70
N SER A 227 -3.73 4.78 3.95
CA SER A 227 -2.82 5.20 2.89
C SER A 227 -3.54 6.03 1.80
N LEU A 228 -4.74 5.63 1.40
CA LEU A 228 -5.56 6.42 0.48
C LEU A 228 -5.95 7.77 1.09
N LEU A 229 -6.49 7.80 2.31
CA LEU A 229 -6.85 9.06 2.98
C LEU A 229 -5.66 10.01 3.10
N MET A 230 -4.49 9.50 3.48
CA MET A 230 -3.28 10.31 3.59
C MET A 230 -2.81 10.88 2.25
N ALA A 231 -2.99 10.14 1.15
CA ALA A 231 -2.67 10.64 -0.18
C ALA A 231 -3.56 11.82 -0.60
N PHE A 232 -4.84 11.81 -0.22
CA PHE A 232 -5.78 12.91 -0.51
C PHE A 232 -5.68 14.06 0.49
N LEU A 233 -5.55 13.77 1.79
CA LEU A 233 -5.75 14.73 2.89
C LEU A 233 -4.45 15.11 3.62
N GLY A 234 -3.33 14.48 3.30
CA GLY A 234 -2.05 14.67 4.01
C GLY A 234 -1.82 13.68 5.15
N GLU A 235 -0.56 13.57 5.59
CA GLU A 235 -0.11 12.56 6.56
C GLU A 235 -0.48 12.86 8.03
N ASN A 236 -1.01 14.03 8.34
CA ASN A 236 -1.29 14.46 9.72
C ASN A 236 -2.74 14.13 10.16
N LEU A 237 -3.21 12.92 9.90
CA LEU A 237 -4.49 12.43 10.41
C LEU A 237 -4.37 12.06 11.89
N GLN A 238 -5.39 12.40 12.69
CA GLN A 238 -5.48 12.09 14.11
C GLN A 238 -6.75 11.32 14.43
N ILE A 239 -6.63 10.30 15.27
CA ILE A 239 -7.76 9.49 15.74
C ILE A 239 -8.46 10.23 16.88
N THR A 240 -9.78 10.41 16.78
CA THR A 240 -10.63 10.94 17.86
C THR A 240 -11.42 9.85 18.59
N SER A 241 -11.78 8.78 17.89
CA SER A 241 -12.38 7.59 18.49
C SER A 241 -12.14 6.34 17.64
N ALA A 242 -12.24 5.17 18.27
CA ALA A 242 -12.15 3.89 17.58
C ALA A 242 -13.12 2.86 18.20
N VAL A 243 -13.75 2.08 17.33
CA VAL A 243 -14.62 0.96 17.72
C VAL A 243 -14.15 -0.29 17.00
N GLN A 244 -14.17 -1.41 17.70
CA GLN A 244 -13.82 -2.73 17.16
C GLN A 244 -14.93 -3.73 17.45
N ALA A 245 -15.21 -4.63 16.52
CA ALA A 245 -16.16 -5.72 16.70
C ALA A 245 -15.64 -7.02 16.06
N GLY A 246 -15.95 -8.15 16.70
CA GLY A 246 -15.62 -9.47 16.19
C GLY A 246 -16.24 -10.50 17.10
N ARG A 247 -17.54 -10.77 16.94
CA ARG A 247 -18.29 -11.63 17.87
C ARG A 247 -18.67 -12.95 17.23
N PHE A 248 -17.71 -13.87 17.20
CA PHE A 248 -17.98 -15.27 16.95
C PHE A 248 -17.48 -16.05 18.16
N ALA A 249 -18.17 -17.12 18.54
CA ALA A 249 -17.79 -17.95 19.69
C ALA A 249 -16.44 -18.66 19.51
N ASP A 250 -15.95 -18.72 18.29
CA ASP A 250 -14.68 -19.39 17.91
C ASP A 250 -13.50 -18.42 17.73
N VAL A 251 -13.64 -17.15 18.12
CA VAL A 251 -12.56 -16.17 18.03
C VAL A 251 -12.22 -15.56 19.39
N PRO A 252 -10.97 -15.09 19.61
CA PRO A 252 -10.60 -14.36 20.81
C PRO A 252 -11.45 -13.09 21.03
N ASP A 253 -11.67 -12.71 22.28
CA ASP A 253 -12.45 -11.51 22.64
C ASP A 253 -11.84 -10.21 22.12
N ASP A 254 -10.52 -10.19 21.92
CA ASP A 254 -9.77 -9.06 21.36
C ASP A 254 -9.60 -9.13 19.84
N SER A 255 -10.35 -10.02 19.15
CA SER A 255 -10.27 -10.13 17.70
C SER A 255 -10.77 -8.84 17.01
N ASP A 256 -10.07 -8.46 15.95
CA ASP A 256 -10.40 -7.35 15.08
C ASP A 256 -10.91 -7.87 13.73
N LEU A 257 -12.21 -8.07 13.64
CA LEU A 257 -12.90 -8.47 12.41
C LEU A 257 -13.62 -7.30 11.74
N PHE A 258 -13.92 -6.26 12.52
CA PHE A 258 -14.44 -4.98 12.07
C PHE A 258 -13.85 -3.87 12.93
N SER A 259 -13.34 -2.82 12.32
CA SER A 259 -12.90 -1.60 13.00
C SER A 259 -13.49 -0.37 12.32
N LEU A 260 -13.88 0.60 13.13
CA LEU A 260 -14.31 1.93 12.72
C LEU A 260 -13.48 2.97 13.48
N LEU A 261 -12.90 3.91 12.74
CA LEU A 261 -12.19 5.08 13.27
C LEU A 261 -12.97 6.34 12.96
N SER A 262 -13.02 7.27 13.91
CA SER A 262 -13.28 8.69 13.63
C SER A 262 -11.93 9.39 13.56
N LEU A 263 -11.73 10.18 12.52
CA LEU A 263 -10.46 10.85 12.20
C LEU A 263 -10.69 12.34 11.99
N VAL A 264 -9.68 13.14 12.31
CA VAL A 264 -9.62 14.56 11.95
C VAL A 264 -8.30 14.87 11.25
N GLN A 265 -8.35 15.86 10.36
CA GLN A 265 -7.19 16.43 9.71
C GLN A 265 -7.02 17.87 10.28
N PRO A 266 -6.01 18.11 11.15
CA PRO A 266 -5.95 19.34 11.94
C PRO A 266 -5.74 20.63 11.14
N GLU A 267 -5.08 20.56 9.97
CA GLU A 267 -4.74 21.75 9.19
C GLU A 267 -5.97 22.45 8.59
N ASN A 268 -7.00 21.70 8.22
CA ASN A 268 -8.22 22.24 7.61
C ASN A 268 -9.50 21.85 8.37
N PHE A 269 -9.35 21.18 9.53
CA PHE A 269 -10.46 20.73 10.38
C PHE A 269 -11.43 19.75 9.72
N ALA A 270 -11.02 19.11 8.62
CA ALA A 270 -11.83 18.06 8.02
C ALA A 270 -11.93 16.87 8.98
N ALA A 271 -13.15 16.35 9.15
CA ALA A 271 -13.41 15.19 10.00
C ALA A 271 -14.13 14.10 9.23
N GLY A 272 -13.94 12.85 9.62
CA GLY A 272 -14.62 11.76 8.91
C GLY A 272 -14.41 10.40 9.54
N THR A 273 -14.84 9.39 8.82
CA THR A 273 -14.75 8.00 9.27
C THR A 273 -13.92 7.15 8.33
N MET A 274 -13.27 6.16 8.92
CA MET A 274 -12.63 5.08 8.20
C MET A 274 -13.02 3.75 8.82
N SER A 275 -13.54 2.82 8.04
CA SER A 275 -13.90 1.49 8.53
C SER A 275 -13.29 0.37 7.70
N ALA A 276 -12.86 -0.68 8.39
CA ALA A 276 -12.32 -1.90 7.82
C ALA A 276 -13.12 -3.11 8.30
N SER A 277 -13.53 -3.98 7.39
CA SER A 277 -14.33 -5.16 7.73
C SER A 277 -13.91 -6.40 6.97
N ARG A 278 -13.71 -7.49 7.69
CA ARG A 278 -13.47 -8.83 7.16
C ARG A 278 -14.71 -9.71 7.18
N ILE A 279 -15.83 -9.15 7.67
CA ILE A 279 -17.09 -9.85 7.91
C ILE A 279 -18.29 -9.18 7.23
N SER A 280 -18.06 -8.38 6.21
CA SER A 280 -19.11 -7.75 5.43
C SER A 280 -19.45 -8.59 4.19
N SER A 281 -20.55 -9.33 4.28
CA SER A 281 -21.03 -10.18 3.18
C SER A 281 -21.46 -9.35 1.97
N GLY A 282 -21.21 -9.88 0.77
CA GLY A 282 -21.67 -9.29 -0.49
C GLY A 282 -20.87 -8.09 -1.00
N THR A 283 -19.78 -7.72 -0.31
CA THR A 283 -19.00 -6.53 -0.68
C THR A 283 -17.81 -6.81 -1.61
N GLY A 284 -17.34 -8.05 -1.69
CA GLY A 284 -16.32 -8.49 -2.67
C GLY A 284 -15.07 -7.60 -2.76
N ASP A 285 -14.34 -7.33 -1.70
CA ASP A 285 -13.19 -6.40 -1.66
C ASP A 285 -13.55 -4.95 -2.04
N LEU A 286 -14.60 -4.42 -1.46
CA LEU A 286 -15.02 -3.03 -1.65
C LEU A 286 -14.07 -2.06 -0.96
N VAL A 287 -13.38 -1.23 -1.73
CA VAL A 287 -12.78 0.03 -1.27
C VAL A 287 -13.64 1.16 -1.79
N SER A 288 -14.19 1.99 -0.89
CA SER A 288 -15.03 3.13 -1.24
C SER A 288 -14.55 4.35 -0.49
N LEU A 289 -14.31 5.43 -1.23
CA LEU A 289 -13.87 6.72 -0.69
C LEU A 289 -14.82 7.81 -1.16
N GLU A 290 -15.30 8.63 -0.23
CA GLU A 290 -16.03 9.87 -0.48
C GLU A 290 -15.36 11.01 0.27
N ILE A 291 -15.11 12.13 -0.43
CA ILE A 291 -14.57 13.36 0.16
C ILE A 291 -15.49 14.50 -0.21
N TYR A 292 -16.06 15.15 0.77
CA TYR A 292 -16.91 16.31 0.64
C TYR A 292 -16.09 17.57 0.93
N ALA A 293 -16.18 18.53 0.04
CA ALA A 293 -15.39 19.76 0.06
C ALA A 293 -16.26 21.01 -0.15
N GLU A 294 -15.66 22.18 0.02
CA GLU A 294 -16.36 23.48 -0.04
C GLU A 294 -17.13 23.73 -1.36
N LYS A 295 -16.65 23.18 -2.48
CA LYS A 295 -17.18 23.43 -3.81
C LYS A 295 -17.73 22.18 -4.51
N GLY A 296 -17.86 21.07 -3.77
CA GLY A 296 -18.38 19.83 -4.32
C GLY A 296 -17.88 18.60 -3.58
N MET A 297 -17.92 17.45 -4.24
CA MET A 297 -17.43 16.21 -3.67
C MET A 297 -16.76 15.32 -4.71
N LEU A 298 -15.93 14.40 -4.24
CA LEU A 298 -15.31 13.35 -5.03
C LEU A 298 -15.66 12.00 -4.43
N ARG A 299 -15.92 10.99 -5.28
CA ARG A 299 -16.09 9.60 -4.84
C ARG A 299 -15.37 8.61 -5.75
N TYR A 300 -14.86 7.56 -5.13
CA TYR A 300 -14.22 6.43 -5.78
C TYR A 300 -14.75 5.12 -5.22
N SER A 301 -14.83 4.09 -6.06
CA SER A 301 -15.15 2.72 -5.66
C SER A 301 -14.30 1.71 -6.42
N SER A 302 -13.73 0.72 -5.71
CA SER A 302 -13.01 -0.39 -6.32
C SER A 302 -13.89 -1.30 -7.20
N HIS A 303 -15.21 -1.21 -7.08
CA HIS A 303 -16.15 -1.90 -7.97
C HIS A 303 -16.27 -1.24 -9.34
N SER A 304 -15.71 -0.03 -9.48
CA SER A 304 -15.72 0.74 -10.72
C SER A 304 -14.33 1.33 -10.97
N VAL A 305 -13.34 0.45 -11.12
CA VAL A 305 -11.92 0.84 -11.24
C VAL A 305 -11.58 1.69 -12.46
N ASP A 306 -12.50 1.77 -13.42
CA ASP A 306 -12.29 2.49 -14.68
C ASP A 306 -12.64 3.97 -14.59
N TYR A 307 -13.25 4.42 -13.50
CA TYR A 307 -13.63 5.80 -13.31
C TYR A 307 -13.66 6.20 -11.84
N PHE A 308 -13.63 7.51 -11.60
CA PHE A 308 -14.11 8.16 -10.38
C PHE A 308 -15.21 9.16 -10.73
N GLU A 309 -15.93 9.64 -9.74
CA GLU A 309 -17.00 10.61 -9.95
C GLU A 309 -16.78 11.84 -9.05
N TYR A 310 -17.20 12.99 -9.54
CA TYR A 310 -17.22 14.21 -8.76
C TYR A 310 -18.46 15.05 -9.07
N TYR A 311 -18.86 15.83 -8.09
CA TYR A 311 -19.91 16.83 -8.17
C TYR A 311 -19.31 18.21 -7.98
N LEU A 312 -19.74 19.19 -8.77
CA LEU A 312 -19.37 20.59 -8.63
C LEU A 312 -20.60 21.41 -8.30
N GLU A 313 -20.58 22.16 -7.19
CA GLU A 313 -21.65 23.07 -6.78
C GLU A 313 -21.91 24.15 -7.84
N GLU A 314 -20.86 24.66 -8.49
CA GLU A 314 -20.96 25.70 -9.53
C GLU A 314 -21.85 25.27 -10.69
N THR A 315 -21.80 24.01 -11.10
CA THR A 315 -22.57 23.50 -12.24
C THR A 315 -23.82 22.74 -11.84
N GLY A 316 -23.91 22.31 -10.58
CA GLY A 316 -24.98 21.44 -10.09
C GLY A 316 -25.00 20.06 -10.74
N GLN A 317 -23.85 19.57 -11.24
CA GLN A 317 -23.79 18.35 -12.04
C GLN A 317 -22.77 17.32 -11.52
N TRP A 318 -23.16 16.06 -11.64
CA TRP A 318 -22.26 14.94 -11.51
C TRP A 318 -21.49 14.70 -12.80
N THR A 319 -20.17 14.52 -12.67
CA THR A 319 -19.31 14.08 -13.75
C THR A 319 -18.69 12.73 -13.41
N ARG A 320 -18.83 11.79 -14.33
CA ARG A 320 -18.07 10.52 -14.29
C ARG A 320 -16.82 10.67 -15.15
N HIS A 321 -15.65 10.64 -14.51
CA HIS A 321 -14.37 10.72 -15.21
C HIS A 321 -13.89 9.31 -15.53
N ILE A 322 -14.04 8.89 -16.78
CA ILE A 322 -13.67 7.55 -17.26
C ILE A 322 -12.18 7.53 -17.57
N VAL A 323 -11.46 6.54 -17.01
CA VAL A 323 -10.00 6.39 -17.15
C VAL A 323 -9.57 5.09 -17.84
N GLY A 324 -10.48 4.15 -18.02
CA GLY A 324 -10.18 2.88 -18.67
C GLY A 324 -11.38 1.95 -18.77
N SER A 325 -11.20 0.80 -19.40
CA SER A 325 -12.24 -0.21 -19.60
C SER A 325 -12.17 -1.34 -18.56
N ASN A 326 -13.33 -1.90 -18.25
CA ASN A 326 -13.46 -3.04 -17.35
C ASN A 326 -12.78 -4.30 -17.90
N TYR A 327 -12.09 -5.04 -17.03
CA TYR A 327 -11.46 -6.30 -17.37
C TYR A 327 -12.38 -7.47 -17.01
N THR A 328 -12.76 -8.26 -18.00
CA THR A 328 -13.50 -9.52 -17.83
C THR A 328 -12.84 -10.64 -18.63
N PRO A 329 -12.93 -11.92 -18.20
CA PRO A 329 -13.61 -12.43 -17.00
C PRO A 329 -12.78 -12.23 -15.73
N ILE A 330 -13.47 -12.22 -14.57
CA ILE A 330 -12.81 -12.28 -13.27
C ILE A 330 -12.19 -13.66 -13.10
N THR A 331 -10.91 -13.72 -12.82
CA THR A 331 -10.20 -14.98 -12.59
C THR A 331 -10.07 -15.30 -11.09
N SER A 332 -9.81 -16.56 -10.77
CA SER A 332 -9.57 -16.97 -9.39
C SER A 332 -8.18 -16.58 -8.85
N PHE A 333 -7.35 -15.93 -9.67
CA PHE A 333 -6.03 -15.44 -9.28
C PHE A 333 -6.04 -13.91 -9.21
N PRO A 334 -5.44 -13.33 -8.13
CA PRO A 334 -4.82 -13.94 -6.95
C PRO A 334 -5.84 -14.58 -5.99
N SER A 335 -7.07 -14.12 -5.95
CA SER A 335 -8.24 -14.75 -5.33
C SER A 335 -9.47 -14.39 -6.15
N GLY A 336 -10.53 -15.22 -6.08
CA GLY A 336 -11.75 -15.01 -6.85
C GLY A 336 -12.52 -13.72 -6.54
N HIS A 337 -12.13 -12.99 -5.49
CA HIS A 337 -12.78 -11.78 -5.03
C HIS A 337 -11.98 -10.50 -5.32
N VAL A 338 -10.71 -10.63 -5.73
CA VAL A 338 -9.87 -9.45 -6.00
C VAL A 338 -10.29 -8.82 -7.32
N PRO A 339 -10.64 -7.54 -7.35
CA PRO A 339 -10.98 -6.85 -8.59
C PRO A 339 -9.82 -6.89 -9.59
N PRO A 340 -10.09 -7.02 -10.90
CA PRO A 340 -9.04 -7.00 -11.93
C PRO A 340 -8.12 -5.78 -11.84
N GLY A 341 -8.63 -4.63 -11.42
CA GLY A 341 -7.86 -3.42 -11.19
C GLY A 341 -6.77 -3.56 -10.12
N TRP A 342 -6.94 -4.43 -9.13
CA TRP A 342 -5.92 -4.69 -8.10
C TRP A 342 -4.62 -5.23 -8.71
N LEU A 343 -4.71 -6.22 -9.59
CA LEU A 343 -3.52 -6.74 -10.30
C LEU A 343 -2.90 -5.69 -11.20
N ARG A 344 -3.72 -4.91 -11.90
CA ARG A 344 -3.24 -3.86 -12.79
C ARG A 344 -2.51 -2.75 -12.01
N SER A 345 -3.02 -2.37 -10.84
CA SER A 345 -2.35 -1.40 -9.97
C SER A 345 -1.02 -1.92 -9.42
N MET A 346 -0.94 -3.21 -9.07
CA MET A 346 0.33 -3.83 -8.67
C MET A 346 1.37 -3.84 -9.81
N ILE A 347 0.96 -4.14 -11.04
CA ILE A 347 1.84 -4.06 -12.21
C ILE A 347 2.36 -2.63 -12.39
N HIS A 348 1.48 -1.63 -12.24
CA HIS A 348 1.88 -0.23 -12.35
C HIS A 348 2.79 0.22 -11.19
N ALA A 349 2.52 -0.24 -9.95
CA ALA A 349 3.39 0.03 -8.82
C ALA A 349 4.84 -0.45 -9.09
N HIS A 350 5.00 -1.62 -9.70
CA HIS A 350 6.32 -2.10 -10.11
C HIS A 350 6.91 -1.32 -11.28
N TYR A 351 6.09 -0.89 -12.23
CA TYR A 351 6.57 -0.03 -13.32
C TYR A 351 7.21 1.25 -12.76
N ILE A 352 6.52 1.96 -11.86
CA ILE A 352 7.03 3.17 -11.21
C ILE A 352 8.25 2.86 -10.34
N PHE A 353 8.20 1.80 -9.52
CA PHE A 353 9.31 1.38 -8.66
C PHE A 353 10.62 1.14 -9.45
N LEU A 354 10.51 0.60 -10.65
CA LEU A 354 11.64 0.28 -11.51
C LEU A 354 12.09 1.45 -12.40
N GLY A 355 11.60 2.66 -12.16
CA GLY A 355 12.00 3.88 -12.84
C GLY A 355 11.12 4.27 -14.02
N GLY A 356 9.94 3.65 -14.16
CA GLY A 356 8.95 4.06 -15.16
C GLY A 356 8.44 5.47 -14.89
N ASN A 357 8.20 6.23 -15.94
CA ASN A 357 7.72 7.59 -15.84
C ASN A 357 6.18 7.67 -15.87
N ASP A 358 5.59 8.12 -14.77
CA ASP A 358 4.19 8.56 -14.70
C ASP A 358 4.14 9.80 -13.79
N PRO A 359 3.96 11.01 -14.34
CA PRO A 359 3.99 12.25 -13.57
C PRO A 359 2.83 12.36 -12.56
N LYS A 360 1.79 11.53 -12.68
CA LYS A 360 0.65 11.47 -11.77
C LYS A 360 0.78 10.39 -10.69
N ALA A 361 1.84 9.58 -10.72
CA ALA A 361 2.01 8.52 -9.75
C ALA A 361 2.43 9.08 -8.39
N PHE A 362 1.67 8.73 -7.36
CA PHE A 362 2.10 8.92 -5.98
C PHE A 362 2.95 7.71 -5.56
N MET A 363 4.22 7.93 -5.24
CA MET A 363 5.11 6.88 -4.74
C MET A 363 5.10 6.89 -3.20
N PRO A 364 4.47 5.90 -2.55
CA PRO A 364 4.50 5.79 -1.10
C PRO A 364 5.89 5.36 -0.63
N ASP A 365 6.65 6.29 -0.11
CA ASP A 365 7.95 6.03 0.50
C ASP A 365 7.83 5.44 1.92
N LEU A 366 8.95 5.20 2.58
CA LEU A 366 8.95 4.65 3.92
C LEU A 366 8.33 5.62 4.94
N LYS A 367 8.50 6.93 4.76
CA LYS A 367 7.87 7.95 5.63
C LYS A 367 6.35 7.84 5.60
N HIS A 368 5.77 7.73 4.40
CA HIS A 368 4.33 7.49 4.23
C HIS A 368 3.89 6.17 4.89
N GLY A 369 4.65 5.09 4.67
CA GLY A 369 4.38 3.79 5.30
C GLY A 369 4.39 3.84 6.84
N LEU A 370 5.34 4.56 7.43
CA LEU A 370 5.43 4.75 8.88
C LEU A 370 4.29 5.64 9.42
N ALA A 371 3.85 6.66 8.68
CA ALA A 371 2.68 7.45 9.04
C ALA A 371 1.40 6.60 9.07
N VAL A 372 1.20 5.74 8.07
CA VAL A 372 0.11 4.75 8.06
C VAL A 372 0.22 3.81 9.25
N GLN A 373 1.41 3.26 9.50
CA GLN A 373 1.66 2.33 10.61
C GLN A 373 1.36 2.96 11.98
N ARG A 374 1.69 4.24 12.17
CA ARG A 374 1.34 4.99 13.39
C ARG A 374 -0.16 4.95 13.67
N ILE A 375 -1.01 5.23 12.69
CA ILE A 375 -2.46 5.19 12.85
C ILE A 375 -2.94 3.77 13.16
N VAL A 376 -2.42 2.76 12.45
CA VAL A 376 -2.75 1.34 12.72
C VAL A 376 -2.43 0.97 14.16
N ARG A 377 -1.26 1.34 14.66
CA ARG A 377 -0.82 1.08 16.04
C ARG A 377 -1.65 1.86 17.08
N GLU A 378 -1.90 3.15 16.83
CA GLU A 378 -2.68 3.99 17.75
C GLU A 378 -4.12 3.52 17.89
N THR A 379 -4.71 2.94 16.86
CA THR A 379 -6.05 2.34 16.91
C THR A 379 -6.17 1.36 18.08
N ALA A 380 -5.20 0.48 18.27
CA ALA A 380 -5.22 -0.50 19.37
C ALA A 380 -5.24 0.16 20.77
N LYS A 381 -4.56 1.32 20.92
CA LYS A 381 -4.56 2.09 22.17
C LYS A 381 -5.94 2.68 22.49
N TYR A 382 -6.62 3.24 21.50
CA TYR A 382 -7.97 3.79 21.67
C TYR A 382 -8.99 2.69 21.98
N LEU A 383 -8.88 1.53 21.34
CA LEU A 383 -9.75 0.39 21.60
C LEU A 383 -9.61 -0.13 23.04
N LYS A 384 -8.40 -0.20 23.56
CA LYS A 384 -8.15 -0.58 24.94
C LYS A 384 -8.83 0.39 25.91
N ASN A 385 -8.69 1.69 25.69
CA ASN A 385 -9.33 2.71 26.51
C ASN A 385 -10.86 2.61 26.48
N TYR A 386 -11.46 2.31 25.34
CA TYR A 386 -12.89 2.14 25.20
C TYR A 386 -13.42 0.91 25.95
N ARG A 387 -12.70 -0.21 25.90
CA ARG A 387 -13.05 -1.43 26.69
C ARG A 387 -13.00 -1.15 28.19
N ASP A 388 -11.99 -0.46 28.66
CA ASP A 388 -11.84 -0.06 30.05
C ASP A 388 -13.03 0.80 30.50
N LEU A 389 -13.44 1.77 29.68
CA LEU A 389 -14.61 2.63 29.91
C LEU A 389 -15.94 1.86 30.00
N ILE A 390 -16.15 0.84 29.16
CA ILE A 390 -17.35 0.00 29.19
C ILE A 390 -17.36 -0.90 30.42
N GLN A 391 -16.21 -1.47 30.79
CA GLN A 391 -16.10 -2.33 31.98
C GLN A 391 -16.35 -1.54 33.28
N ASP A 392 -15.87 -0.30 33.37
CA ASP A 392 -16.10 0.57 34.50
C ASP A 392 -17.57 1.03 34.61
N ASN A 393 -18.24 1.29 33.51
CA ASN A 393 -19.67 1.65 33.49
C ASN A 393 -20.60 0.45 33.73
N GLY A 394 -20.15 -0.77 33.49
CA GLY A 394 -20.90 -2.00 33.80
C GLY A 394 -20.79 -2.47 35.24
N LYS A 395 -19.94 -1.81 36.05
CA LYS A 395 -19.77 -2.08 37.49
C LYS A 395 -20.51 -1.06 38.39
N LYS A 396 -21.19 -0.10 37.80
CA LYS A 396 -22.11 0.82 38.49
C LYS A 396 -23.56 0.38 38.27
#